data_b20b76dd3f7f1bc020d5c6f0d3cee66c
#
_entry.id   b20b76dd3f7f1bc020d5c6f0d3cee66c
#
_cell.length_a   1.000
_cell.length_b   1.000
_cell.length_c   1.000
_cell.angle_alpha   90.00
_cell.angle_beta   90.00
_cell.angle_gamma   90.00
#
_symmetry.space_group_name_H-M   'P 1'
#
loop_
_entity.id
_entity.type
_entity.pdbx_description
1 polymer ?
#
loop_
_entity_poly.entity_id
_entity_poly.type
_entity_poly.pdbx_seq_one_letter_code
_entity_poly.pdbx_strand_id
1 'polypeptide(L)'
;HLPEQPIKDYLMKYEDRFWLFHPENPFYQVPDVAQVLIETKREPFEVAKLNGELSESKHKKRLFPMRSGENKNSLSYAEAARWLLTKIGFDDSSIKTETGTGTGWLGQHVNLYAAGQNLFETLLLNLVLLNDGEEPWEENRPIWERPTKKAKKEKIPVPENQAELLTLQSRRTILLKNGDRVTGY
;
A
#
# COMPACT_ATOMS: atom_id res chain seq x y z
N HIS A 1 -11.70 21.32 -15.15
CA HIS A 1 -10.29 21.23 -14.73
C HIS A 1 -10.22 21.19 -13.20
N LEU A 2 -9.45 20.26 -12.65
CA LEU A 2 -9.13 20.31 -11.22
C LEU A 2 -8.22 21.50 -10.93
N PRO A 3 -8.35 22.14 -9.75
CA PRO A 3 -7.49 23.26 -9.37
C PRO A 3 -6.06 22.77 -9.13
N GLU A 4 -5.14 23.12 -10.01
CA GLU A 4 -3.76 22.61 -10.00
C GLU A 4 -2.96 23.09 -8.78
N GLN A 5 -3.05 24.39 -8.46
CA GLN A 5 -2.25 24.98 -7.40
C GLN A 5 -2.58 24.42 -6.01
N PRO A 6 -3.85 24.35 -5.58
CA PRO A 6 -4.19 23.73 -4.28
C PRO A 6 -3.74 22.29 -4.16
N ILE A 7 -3.75 21.50 -5.26
CA ILE A 7 -3.27 20.13 -5.25
C ILE A 7 -1.74 20.08 -5.07
N LYS A 8 -1.00 20.94 -5.77
CA LYS A 8 0.45 21.05 -5.61
C LYS A 8 0.82 21.48 -4.20
N ASP A 9 0.18 22.48 -3.65
CA ASP A 9 0.44 22.99 -2.30
C ASP A 9 0.19 21.89 -1.25
N TYR A 10 -0.87 21.13 -1.42
CA TYR A 10 -1.18 19.99 -0.57
C TYR A 10 -0.11 18.89 -0.66
N LEU A 11 0.29 18.49 -1.86
CA LEU A 11 1.33 17.47 -2.05
C LEU A 11 2.69 17.93 -1.51
N MET A 12 3.04 19.20 -1.67
CA MET A 12 4.27 19.77 -1.09
C MET A 12 4.22 19.79 0.43
N LYS A 13 3.09 20.07 1.04
CA LYS A 13 2.91 20.07 2.51
C LYS A 13 3.21 18.69 3.12
N TYR A 14 2.92 17.62 2.40
CA TYR A 14 3.10 16.25 2.86
C TYR A 14 4.17 15.48 2.06
N GLU A 15 5.10 16.18 1.40
CA GLU A 15 6.10 15.57 0.53
C GLU A 15 6.91 14.46 1.22
N ASP A 16 7.33 14.69 2.46
CA ASP A 16 8.08 13.75 3.28
C ASP A 16 7.30 12.44 3.54
N ARG A 17 5.96 12.50 3.56
CA ARG A 17 5.07 11.35 3.78
C ARG A 17 4.95 10.45 2.55
N PHE A 18 5.38 10.91 1.39
CA PHE A 18 5.39 10.15 0.14
C PHE A 18 6.76 9.53 -0.18
N TRP A 19 7.78 9.73 0.66
CA TRP A 19 9.07 9.08 0.48
C TRP A 19 9.01 7.60 0.84
N LEU A 20 9.33 6.76 -0.13
CA LEU A 20 9.25 5.30 0.03
C LEU A 20 10.19 4.78 1.14
N PHE A 21 11.32 5.41 1.35
CA PHE A 21 12.32 5.04 2.35
C PHE A 21 12.63 6.19 3.32
N HIS A 22 11.59 6.92 3.71
CA HIS A 22 11.75 7.89 4.80
C HIS A 22 12.14 7.17 6.09
N PRO A 23 13.11 7.67 6.87
CA PRO A 23 13.63 6.96 8.04
C PRO A 23 12.59 6.71 9.13
N GLU A 24 11.68 7.64 9.35
CA GLU A 24 10.66 7.56 10.41
C GLU A 24 9.26 7.20 9.87
N ASN A 25 8.90 7.76 8.72
CA ASN A 25 7.55 7.68 8.16
C ASN A 25 7.57 7.19 6.70
N PRO A 26 8.08 6.00 6.40
CA PRO A 26 8.15 5.51 5.02
C PRO A 26 6.75 5.28 4.46
N PHE A 27 6.54 5.68 3.22
CA PHE A 27 5.24 5.64 2.55
C PHE A 27 4.59 4.26 2.62
N TYR A 28 3.40 4.19 3.24
CA TYR A 28 2.61 2.97 3.46
C TYR A 28 3.36 1.81 4.13
N GLN A 29 4.38 2.10 4.91
CA GLN A 29 5.18 1.09 5.58
C GLN A 29 5.19 1.30 7.10
N VAL A 30 5.61 0.27 7.83
CA VAL A 30 5.72 0.29 9.29
C VAL A 30 7.15 -0.09 9.67
N PRO A 31 8.01 0.87 10.05
CA PRO A 31 9.43 0.63 10.35
C PRO A 31 9.68 -0.47 11.40
N ASP A 32 8.85 -0.50 12.43
CA ASP A 32 8.98 -1.48 13.54
C ASP A 32 8.90 -2.95 13.06
N VAL A 33 8.35 -3.22 11.87
CA VAL A 33 8.28 -4.57 11.31
C VAL A 33 9.69 -5.14 11.09
N ALA A 34 10.67 -4.31 10.76
CA ALA A 34 12.05 -4.76 10.61
C ALA A 34 12.59 -5.36 11.92
N GLN A 35 12.31 -4.73 13.05
CA GLN A 35 12.71 -5.24 14.37
C GLN A 35 11.99 -6.55 14.70
N VAL A 36 10.70 -6.67 14.37
CA VAL A 36 9.93 -7.91 14.57
C VAL A 36 10.50 -9.07 13.75
N LEU A 37 10.98 -8.82 12.53
CA LEU A 37 11.64 -9.86 11.72
C LEU A 37 12.91 -10.37 12.39
N ILE A 38 13.72 -9.48 12.98
CA ILE A 38 14.94 -9.84 13.71
C ILE A 38 14.60 -10.66 14.95
N GLU A 39 13.69 -10.20 15.78
CA GLU A 39 13.29 -10.85 17.04
C GLU A 39 12.68 -12.23 16.82
N THR A 40 11.86 -12.37 15.77
CA THR A 40 11.20 -13.64 15.43
C THR A 40 12.05 -14.57 14.57
N LYS A 41 13.25 -14.13 14.16
CA LYS A 41 14.16 -14.87 13.25
C LYS A 41 13.47 -15.30 11.96
N ARG A 42 12.51 -14.52 11.47
CA ARG A 42 11.80 -14.81 10.24
C ARG A 42 12.56 -14.25 9.05
N GLU A 43 12.66 -15.06 8.01
CA GLU A 43 13.18 -14.58 6.73
C GLU A 43 12.15 -13.66 6.07
N PRO A 44 12.57 -12.52 5.52
CA PRO A 44 11.72 -11.67 4.71
C PRO A 44 11.25 -12.41 3.46
N PHE A 45 10.17 -11.96 2.90
CA PHE A 45 9.69 -12.47 1.63
C PHE A 45 10.53 -11.90 0.47
N GLU A 46 10.78 -12.75 -0.53
CA GLU A 46 11.38 -12.33 -1.79
C GLU A 46 10.47 -11.33 -2.52
N VAL A 47 11.06 -10.37 -3.20
CA VAL A 47 10.33 -9.34 -3.96
C VAL A 47 9.46 -9.92 -5.08
N ALA A 48 9.80 -11.09 -5.60
CA ALA A 48 8.98 -11.80 -6.59
C ALA A 48 7.58 -12.15 -6.07
N LYS A 49 7.40 -12.22 -4.75
CA LYS A 49 6.07 -12.39 -4.13
C LYS A 49 5.30 -11.07 -4.01
N LEU A 50 5.99 -9.95 -3.88
CA LEU A 50 5.38 -8.61 -3.90
C LEU A 50 4.86 -8.28 -5.31
N ASN A 51 5.64 -8.63 -6.32
CA ASN A 51 5.31 -8.38 -7.73
C ASN A 51 4.14 -9.27 -8.17
N GLY A 52 2.97 -8.67 -8.40
CA GLY A 52 1.75 -9.39 -8.81
C GLY A 52 1.87 -10.07 -10.19
N GLU A 53 2.74 -9.58 -11.09
CA GLU A 53 3.01 -10.25 -12.37
C GLU A 53 3.67 -11.62 -12.18
N LEU A 54 4.49 -11.75 -11.15
CA LEU A 54 5.16 -13.00 -10.81
C LEU A 54 4.37 -13.80 -9.78
N SER A 55 4.01 -13.16 -8.67
CA SER A 55 3.33 -13.80 -7.52
C SER A 55 4.01 -15.10 -7.08
N GLU A 56 5.33 -15.13 -7.13
CA GLU A 56 6.13 -16.31 -6.79
C GLU A 56 6.56 -16.31 -5.34
N SER A 57 6.75 -17.50 -4.79
CA SER A 57 7.34 -17.69 -3.48
C SER A 57 8.39 -18.80 -3.53
N LYS A 58 9.13 -19.00 -2.43
CA LYS A 58 10.13 -20.07 -2.29
C LYS A 58 9.60 -21.45 -2.77
N HIS A 59 8.31 -21.71 -2.54
CA HIS A 59 7.66 -23.01 -2.80
C HIS A 59 6.71 -23.00 -4.00
N LYS A 60 6.49 -21.85 -4.63
CA LYS A 60 5.61 -21.70 -5.79
C LYS A 60 6.31 -20.88 -6.84
N LYS A 61 7.04 -21.56 -7.72
CA LYS A 61 7.69 -20.96 -8.87
C LYS A 61 6.81 -21.15 -10.10
N ARG A 62 6.72 -20.13 -10.95
CA ARG A 62 6.03 -20.24 -12.22
C ARG A 62 6.93 -20.95 -13.24
N LEU A 63 6.34 -21.82 -14.04
CA LEU A 63 7.06 -22.50 -15.11
C LEU A 63 7.52 -21.52 -16.20
N PHE A 64 6.67 -20.55 -16.52
CA PHE A 64 6.95 -19.48 -17.50
C PHE A 64 6.76 -18.11 -16.82
N PRO A 65 7.75 -17.63 -16.09
CA PRO A 65 7.64 -16.31 -15.45
C PRO A 65 7.77 -15.20 -16.50
N MET A 66 7.05 -14.11 -16.29
CA MET A 66 7.12 -12.93 -17.17
C MET A 66 8.44 -12.15 -17.07
N ARG A 67 9.26 -12.45 -16.04
CA ARG A 67 10.56 -11.80 -15.80
C ARG A 67 11.60 -12.85 -15.45
N SER A 68 12.85 -12.58 -15.79
CA SER A 68 14.01 -13.44 -15.51
C SER A 68 15.18 -12.64 -14.94
N GLY A 69 16.17 -13.33 -14.41
CA GLY A 69 17.40 -12.73 -13.89
C GLY A 69 17.15 -11.69 -12.80
N GLU A 70 17.89 -10.60 -12.81
CA GLU A 70 17.80 -9.51 -11.82
C GLU A 70 16.43 -8.83 -11.82
N ASN A 71 15.79 -8.70 -12.97
CA ASN A 71 14.45 -8.10 -13.09
C ASN A 71 13.35 -8.91 -12.38
N LYS A 72 13.63 -10.20 -12.09
CA LYS A 72 12.75 -11.03 -11.28
C LYS A 72 12.98 -10.81 -9.79
N ASN A 73 14.22 -10.61 -9.39
CA ASN A 73 14.65 -10.61 -8.00
C ASN A 73 14.78 -9.20 -7.40
N SER A 74 14.51 -8.18 -8.18
CA SER A 74 14.53 -6.80 -7.72
C SER A 74 13.50 -5.94 -8.45
N LEU A 75 13.02 -4.89 -7.79
CA LEU A 75 12.13 -3.87 -8.34
C LEU A 75 12.76 -2.49 -8.22
N SER A 76 12.45 -1.61 -9.15
CA SER A 76 12.69 -0.18 -8.94
C SER A 76 11.81 0.36 -7.81
N TYR A 77 12.16 1.48 -7.23
CA TYR A 77 11.35 2.10 -6.17
C TYR A 77 9.93 2.42 -6.62
N ALA A 78 9.78 2.92 -7.86
CA ALA A 78 8.48 3.22 -8.42
C ALA A 78 7.60 1.97 -8.63
N GLU A 79 8.20 0.86 -9.07
CA GLU A 79 7.48 -0.43 -9.19
C GLU A 79 7.10 -0.97 -7.80
N ALA A 80 8.05 -0.95 -6.86
CA ALA A 80 7.81 -1.44 -5.51
C ALA A 80 6.70 -0.65 -4.81
N ALA A 81 6.64 0.68 -4.98
CA ALA A 81 5.56 1.50 -4.44
C ALA A 81 4.19 1.09 -5.00
N ARG A 82 4.06 0.89 -6.31
CA ARG A 82 2.81 0.45 -6.94
C ARG A 82 2.36 -0.93 -6.44
N TRP A 83 3.30 -1.89 -6.38
CA TRP A 83 3.00 -3.22 -5.86
C TRP A 83 2.71 -3.24 -4.35
N LEU A 84 3.34 -2.34 -3.59
CA LEU A 84 3.02 -2.16 -2.17
C LEU A 84 1.57 -1.73 -1.98
N LEU A 85 1.11 -0.73 -2.74
CA LEU A 85 -0.30 -0.29 -2.70
C LEU A 85 -1.26 -1.41 -3.10
N THR A 86 -0.93 -2.16 -4.16
CA THR A 86 -1.71 -3.34 -4.58
C THR A 86 -1.76 -4.39 -3.46
N LYS A 87 -0.62 -4.64 -2.81
CA LYS A 87 -0.53 -5.60 -1.69
C LYS A 87 -1.37 -5.18 -0.49
N ILE A 88 -1.37 -3.91 -0.16
CA ILE A 88 -2.12 -3.36 0.98
C ILE A 88 -3.62 -3.33 0.69
N GLY A 89 -4.00 -2.93 -0.52
CA GLY A 89 -5.40 -2.76 -0.90
C GLY A 89 -6.09 -4.05 -1.37
N PHE A 90 -5.48 -4.78 -2.27
CA PHE A 90 -6.17 -5.77 -3.10
C PHE A 90 -5.68 -7.22 -2.94
N ASP A 91 -4.58 -7.49 -2.24
CA ASP A 91 -4.09 -8.85 -2.11
C ASP A 91 -5.04 -9.70 -1.26
N ASP A 92 -5.54 -10.77 -1.84
CA ASP A 92 -6.45 -11.73 -1.21
C ASP A 92 -5.74 -12.73 -0.28
N SER A 93 -4.41 -12.83 -0.36
CA SER A 93 -3.66 -13.77 0.45
C SER A 93 -3.59 -13.34 1.91
N SER A 94 -4.15 -14.14 2.79
CA SER A 94 -4.04 -13.99 4.23
C SER A 94 -2.73 -14.60 4.73
N ILE A 95 -1.87 -13.79 5.33
CA ILE A 95 -0.70 -14.28 6.06
C ILE A 95 -0.98 -14.09 7.54
N LYS A 96 -1.18 -15.20 8.24
CA LYS A 96 -1.27 -15.19 9.71
C LYS A 96 0.13 -14.97 10.27
N THR A 97 0.43 -13.75 10.65
CA THR A 97 1.69 -13.40 11.33
C THR A 97 1.38 -12.82 12.70
N GLU A 98 2.39 -12.72 13.53
CA GLU A 98 2.26 -12.06 14.86
C GLU A 98 1.90 -10.59 14.74
N THR A 99 2.19 -9.96 13.61
CA THR A 99 1.80 -8.58 13.31
C THR A 99 0.32 -8.44 12.96
N GLY A 100 -0.45 -9.54 12.91
CA GLY A 100 -1.90 -9.53 12.70
C GLY A 100 -2.34 -9.08 11.32
N THR A 101 -1.49 -9.29 10.30
CA THR A 101 -1.82 -8.92 8.93
C THR A 101 -2.83 -9.88 8.34
N GLY A 102 -4.00 -9.37 7.97
CA GLY A 102 -4.98 -10.07 7.17
C GLY A 102 -4.76 -9.90 5.67
N THR A 103 -5.81 -10.08 4.90
CA THR A 103 -5.87 -9.69 3.48
C THR A 103 -5.79 -8.18 3.30
N GLY A 104 -5.54 -7.72 2.09
CA GLY A 104 -5.81 -6.33 1.72
C GLY A 104 -7.30 -6.02 1.96
N TRP A 105 -7.62 -4.80 2.34
CA TRP A 105 -8.99 -4.48 2.77
C TRP A 105 -10.06 -4.66 1.66
N LEU A 106 -9.66 -4.57 0.40
CA LEU A 106 -10.49 -4.88 -0.77
C LEU A 106 -10.27 -6.29 -1.34
N GLY A 107 -9.32 -7.07 -0.78
CA GLY A 107 -8.86 -8.32 -1.39
C GLY A 107 -9.87 -9.48 -1.37
N GLN A 108 -10.91 -9.40 -0.53
CA GLN A 108 -11.98 -10.42 -0.44
C GLN A 108 -13.35 -9.84 -0.76
N HIS A 109 -13.41 -8.66 -1.38
CA HIS A 109 -14.64 -8.02 -1.76
C HIS A 109 -14.76 -7.92 -3.27
N VAL A 110 -16.02 -7.92 -3.74
CA VAL A 110 -16.32 -7.52 -5.12
C VAL A 110 -16.35 -6.00 -5.15
N ASN A 111 -15.48 -5.40 -5.93
CA ASN A 111 -15.37 -3.97 -6.07
C ASN A 111 -16.03 -3.52 -7.37
N LEU A 112 -16.98 -2.61 -7.28
CA LEU A 112 -17.66 -2.03 -8.44
C LEU A 112 -17.13 -0.61 -8.68
N TYR A 113 -16.74 -0.35 -9.89
CA TYR A 113 -16.25 0.96 -10.32
C TYR A 113 -17.07 1.45 -11.52
N ALA A 114 -17.49 2.71 -11.49
CA ALA A 114 -18.04 3.37 -12.66
C ALA A 114 -16.89 3.66 -13.64
N ALA A 115 -16.98 3.12 -14.85
CA ALA A 115 -15.98 3.31 -15.90
C ALA A 115 -16.29 4.57 -16.72
N GLY A 116 -15.36 5.49 -16.82
CA GLY A 116 -15.37 6.61 -17.76
C GLY A 116 -14.64 6.27 -19.06
N GLN A 117 -14.63 7.21 -20.01
CA GLN A 117 -13.93 7.05 -21.29
C GLN A 117 -12.39 7.07 -21.16
N ASN A 118 -11.89 7.61 -20.03
CA ASN A 118 -10.47 7.69 -19.70
C ASN A 118 -10.29 7.62 -18.17
N LEU A 119 -9.02 7.56 -17.73
CA LEU A 119 -8.71 7.46 -16.31
C LEU A 119 -9.23 8.63 -15.48
N PHE A 120 -9.16 9.85 -16.01
CA PHE A 120 -9.63 11.05 -15.32
C PHE A 120 -11.14 10.98 -15.04
N GLU A 121 -11.94 10.64 -16.05
CA GLU A 121 -13.39 10.43 -15.89
C GLU A 121 -13.70 9.29 -14.91
N THR A 122 -12.99 8.17 -15.04
CA THR A 122 -13.14 7.05 -14.11
C THR A 122 -12.88 7.48 -12.68
N LEU A 123 -11.83 8.23 -12.40
CA LEU A 123 -11.53 8.73 -11.05
C LEU A 123 -12.63 9.68 -10.54
N LEU A 124 -13.11 10.59 -11.37
CA LEU A 124 -14.18 11.52 -10.98
C LEU A 124 -15.52 10.82 -10.72
N LEU A 125 -15.88 9.83 -11.53
CA LEU A 125 -17.11 9.07 -11.35
C LEU A 125 -17.14 8.24 -10.06
N ASN A 126 -15.97 7.89 -9.53
CA ASN A 126 -15.84 7.14 -8.29
C ASN A 126 -15.46 8.02 -7.08
N LEU A 127 -15.40 9.33 -7.27
CA LEU A 127 -15.11 10.27 -6.20
C LEU A 127 -16.37 10.57 -5.39
N VAL A 128 -16.38 10.12 -4.14
CA VAL A 128 -17.47 10.39 -3.19
C VAL A 128 -17.08 11.58 -2.31
N LEU A 129 -17.75 12.68 -2.45
CA LEU A 129 -17.46 13.94 -1.75
C LEU A 129 -18.39 14.20 -0.55
N LEU A 130 -19.54 13.52 -0.52
CA LEU A 130 -20.57 13.76 0.48
C LEU A 130 -20.81 12.52 1.34
N ASN A 131 -21.06 12.72 2.61
CA ASN A 131 -21.53 11.70 3.52
C ASN A 131 -23.03 11.48 3.27
N ASP A 132 -23.44 10.24 3.06
CA ASP A 132 -24.83 9.88 2.76
C ASP A 132 -25.46 10.66 1.59
N GLY A 133 -24.61 11.32 0.76
CA GLY A 133 -25.04 12.10 -0.41
C GLY A 133 -25.54 13.52 -0.10
N GLU A 134 -25.52 13.96 1.14
CA GLU A 134 -26.07 15.26 1.55
C GLU A 134 -25.04 16.23 2.11
N GLU A 135 -24.19 15.77 3.03
CA GLU A 135 -23.26 16.62 3.75
C GLU A 135 -21.79 16.32 3.36
N PRO A 136 -20.90 17.32 3.28
CA PRO A 136 -19.48 17.08 3.15
C PRO A 136 -18.92 16.30 4.35
N TRP A 137 -17.92 15.46 4.11
CA TRP A 137 -17.19 14.81 5.20
C TRP A 137 -16.47 15.86 6.06
N GLU A 138 -16.75 15.89 7.35
CA GLU A 138 -16.21 16.93 8.26
C GLU A 138 -14.68 16.85 8.40
N GLU A 139 -14.13 15.66 8.57
CA GLU A 139 -12.70 15.45 8.78
C GLU A 139 -12.13 14.39 7.83
N ASN A 140 -11.94 14.75 6.56
CA ASN A 140 -11.28 13.87 5.61
C ASN A 140 -9.77 13.86 5.84
N ARG A 141 -9.27 12.86 6.55
CA ARG A 141 -7.83 12.68 6.81
C ARG A 141 -7.32 11.37 6.24
N PRO A 142 -6.62 11.41 5.11
CA PRO A 142 -5.96 10.22 4.57
C PRO A 142 -4.84 9.73 5.50
N ILE A 143 -4.39 8.49 5.29
CA ILE A 143 -3.44 7.83 6.19
C ILE A 143 -2.12 8.59 6.36
N TRP A 144 -1.64 9.30 5.35
CA TRP A 144 -0.38 10.05 5.43
C TRP A 144 -0.46 11.32 6.28
N GLU A 145 -1.64 11.79 6.64
CA GLU A 145 -1.82 12.88 7.61
C GLU A 145 -1.81 12.38 9.06
N ARG A 146 -1.78 11.07 9.27
CA ARG A 146 -1.79 10.44 10.58
C ARG A 146 -0.39 9.94 10.96
N PRO A 147 -0.12 9.72 12.26
CA PRO A 147 1.11 9.09 12.71
C PRO A 147 1.28 7.70 12.11
N THR A 148 2.52 7.32 11.81
CA THR A 148 2.85 5.99 11.32
C THR A 148 2.41 4.91 12.31
N LYS A 149 1.79 3.83 11.81
CA LYS A 149 1.35 2.70 12.64
C LYS A 149 2.53 1.96 13.26
N LYS A 150 2.27 1.33 14.40
CA LYS A 150 3.24 0.44 15.07
C LYS A 150 3.05 -1.01 14.64
N ALA A 151 4.12 -1.81 14.77
CA ALA A 151 4.10 -3.23 14.41
C ALA A 151 3.24 -4.11 15.34
N LYS A 152 2.91 -3.64 16.54
CA LYS A 152 2.09 -4.40 17.51
C LYS A 152 0.69 -4.70 16.96
N LYS A 153 0.12 -5.84 17.38
CA LYS A 153 -1.26 -6.26 17.09
C LYS A 153 -2.28 -5.27 17.64
N GLU A 154 -2.44 -4.15 17.00
CA GLU A 154 -3.58 -3.27 17.24
C GLU A 154 -4.66 -3.61 16.22
N LYS A 155 -5.91 -3.68 16.65
CA LYS A 155 -7.02 -3.77 15.71
C LYS A 155 -6.95 -2.57 14.77
N ILE A 156 -7.13 -2.81 13.48
CA ILE A 156 -7.30 -1.73 12.53
C ILE A 156 -8.63 -1.06 12.89
N PRO A 157 -8.64 0.23 13.25
CA PRO A 157 -9.88 0.91 13.56
C PRO A 157 -10.79 0.94 12.33
N VAL A 158 -12.08 0.97 12.55
CA VAL A 158 -13.04 1.23 11.48
C VAL A 158 -12.78 2.65 10.97
N PRO A 159 -12.65 2.84 9.65
CA PRO A 159 -12.47 4.17 9.11
C PRO A 159 -13.66 5.08 9.42
N GLU A 160 -13.36 6.31 9.84
CA GLU A 160 -14.37 7.29 10.23
C GLU A 160 -14.78 8.23 9.08
N ASN A 161 -14.01 8.21 8.00
CA ASN A 161 -14.25 9.06 6.83
C ASN A 161 -13.78 8.40 5.53
N GLN A 162 -14.19 8.97 4.40
CA GLN A 162 -13.89 8.48 3.07
C GLN A 162 -12.38 8.43 2.76
N ALA A 163 -11.65 9.47 3.11
CA ALA A 163 -10.22 9.52 2.81
C ALA A 163 -9.46 8.46 3.60
N GLU A 164 -9.82 8.22 4.85
CA GLU A 164 -9.26 7.14 5.65
C GLU A 164 -9.60 5.77 5.06
N LEU A 165 -10.86 5.55 4.65
CA LEU A 165 -11.28 4.31 4.03
C LEU A 165 -10.50 4.01 2.75
N LEU A 166 -10.41 4.96 1.83
CA LEU A 166 -9.73 4.79 0.54
C LEU A 166 -8.21 4.69 0.66
N THR A 167 -7.64 5.16 1.77
CA THR A 167 -6.19 5.12 2.03
C THR A 167 -5.82 4.15 3.15
N LEU A 168 -6.73 3.26 3.54
CA LEU A 168 -6.56 2.37 4.69
C LEU A 168 -5.33 1.48 4.55
N GLN A 169 -4.40 1.61 5.48
CA GLN A 169 -3.25 0.72 5.60
C GLN A 169 -3.65 -0.54 6.37
N SER A 170 -4.25 -1.49 5.69
CA SER A 170 -4.74 -2.75 6.28
C SER A 170 -3.61 -3.71 6.65
N ARG A 171 -2.43 -3.54 6.09
CA ARG A 171 -1.26 -4.40 6.32
C ARG A 171 -0.08 -3.63 6.90
N ARG A 172 0.69 -4.31 7.74
CA ARG A 172 1.96 -3.82 8.27
C ARG A 172 3.09 -4.48 7.48
N THR A 173 3.78 -3.70 6.70
CA THR A 173 4.80 -4.16 5.76
C THR A 173 5.99 -3.24 5.83
N ILE A 174 7.18 -3.76 5.60
CA ILE A 174 8.40 -2.99 5.37
C ILE A 174 9.06 -3.50 4.10
N LEU A 175 9.52 -2.59 3.24
CA LEU A 175 10.30 -2.92 2.05
C LEU A 175 11.78 -2.97 2.40
N LEU A 176 12.48 -3.95 1.86
CA LEU A 176 13.91 -4.13 2.04
C LEU A 176 14.63 -3.75 0.75
N LYS A 177 15.58 -2.82 0.85
CA LYS A 177 16.37 -2.35 -0.29
C LYS A 177 17.80 -2.84 -0.25
N ASN A 178 18.39 -2.98 -1.43
CA ASN A 178 19.81 -3.16 -1.65
C ASN A 178 20.24 -2.17 -2.74
N GLY A 179 21.05 -1.17 -2.37
CA GLY A 179 21.37 -0.04 -3.25
C GLY A 179 20.09 0.73 -3.63
N ASP A 180 19.88 0.88 -4.92
CA ASP A 180 18.74 1.57 -5.54
C ASP A 180 17.55 0.64 -5.92
N ARG A 181 17.61 -0.62 -5.47
CA ARG A 181 16.60 -1.64 -5.78
C ARG A 181 15.94 -2.20 -4.53
N VAL A 182 14.67 -2.58 -4.66
CA VAL A 182 13.95 -3.33 -3.64
C VAL A 182 14.09 -4.82 -3.93
N THR A 183 14.52 -5.59 -2.93
CA THR A 183 14.83 -7.02 -3.07
C THR A 183 13.97 -7.92 -2.18
N GLY A 184 13.21 -7.33 -1.24
CA GLY A 184 12.35 -8.09 -0.34
C GLY A 184 11.33 -7.22 0.40
N TYR A 185 10.51 -7.85 1.21
CA TYR A 185 9.55 -7.16 2.08
C TYR A 185 9.15 -8.02 3.28
#